data_cfd1578ca74c457e78cee8b63bff8a9c
#
_entry.id   cfd1578ca74c457e78cee8b63bff8a9c
#
_cell.length_a   1.000
_cell.length_b   1.000
_cell.length_c   1.000
_cell.angle_alpha   90.00
_cell.angle_beta   90.00
_cell.angle_gamma   90.00
#
_symmetry.space_group_name_H-M   'P 1'
#
loop_
_entity.id
_entity.type
_entity.pdbx_description
1 polymer ?
#
loop_
_entity_poly.entity_id
_entity_poly.type
_entity_poly.pdbx_seq_one_letter_code
_entity_poly.pdbx_strand_id
1 'polypeptide(L)'
;MLVYFQTFAVQDSEILSANNTRTLSFFMAQLPDIESLINECRYEATRSSGSGGQNVNKVSTKVILIFNVLESNVLDDEQKGIFLSELHTRISKHGIFRISSGRERTQLANRKTVTDKFVTLVQKAFETEEERIATKPTRSSKLRRVETKKALSEKKSSRSQRFEDEMD
;
A
#
# COMPACT_ATOMS: atom_id res chain seq x y z
N MET A 1 -14.27 -27.09 47.39
CA MET A 1 -14.44 -25.78 46.75
C MET A 1 -13.15 -25.33 46.07
N LEU A 2 -12.38 -26.23 45.49
CA LEU A 2 -11.05 -25.96 44.88
C LEU A 2 -10.88 -26.58 43.49
N VAL A 3 -11.90 -27.22 42.95
CA VAL A 3 -11.83 -27.93 41.63
C VAL A 3 -12.41 -27.11 40.49
N TYR A 4 -13.18 -26.04 40.76
CA TYR A 4 -13.80 -25.22 39.71
C TYR A 4 -12.93 -24.08 39.18
N PHE A 5 -11.80 -23.78 39.79
CA PHE A 5 -10.89 -22.70 39.33
C PHE A 5 -9.84 -23.16 38.31
N GLN A 6 -9.59 -24.46 38.20
CA GLN A 6 -8.58 -24.99 37.29
C GLN A 6 -9.09 -25.25 35.87
N THR A 7 -10.40 -25.37 35.68
CA THR A 7 -11.00 -25.67 34.37
C THR A 7 -11.19 -24.41 33.52
N PHE A 8 -11.27 -23.22 34.16
CA PHE A 8 -11.46 -21.97 33.43
C PHE A 8 -10.15 -21.41 32.85
N ALA A 9 -9.01 -21.65 33.49
CA ALA A 9 -7.71 -21.15 33.06
C ALA A 9 -7.10 -21.92 31.85
N VAL A 10 -7.55 -23.17 31.63
CA VAL A 10 -7.06 -24.00 30.51
C VAL A 10 -7.78 -23.67 29.22
N GLN A 11 -9.06 -23.25 29.25
CA GLN A 11 -9.82 -22.89 28.06
C GLN A 11 -9.37 -21.56 27.44
N ASP A 12 -8.97 -20.59 28.27
CA ASP A 12 -8.46 -19.30 27.77
C ASP A 12 -7.06 -19.42 27.14
N SER A 13 -6.23 -20.35 27.61
CA SER A 13 -4.91 -20.58 27.03
C SER A 13 -4.98 -21.29 25.67
N GLU A 14 -5.95 -22.17 25.44
CA GLU A 14 -6.17 -22.82 24.14
C GLU A 14 -6.77 -21.87 23.10
N ILE A 15 -7.67 -20.98 23.51
CA ILE A 15 -8.25 -19.96 22.62
C ILE A 15 -7.20 -18.92 22.23
N LEU A 16 -6.33 -18.50 23.15
CA LEU A 16 -5.20 -17.61 22.88
C LEU A 16 -4.13 -18.28 21.99
N SER A 17 -3.88 -19.58 22.19
CA SER A 17 -2.97 -20.38 21.37
C SER A 17 -3.52 -20.57 19.94
N ALA A 18 -4.80 -20.88 19.79
CA ALA A 18 -5.42 -21.07 18.47
C ALA A 18 -5.53 -19.77 17.66
N ASN A 19 -5.80 -18.64 18.31
CA ASN A 19 -5.78 -17.33 17.65
C ASN A 19 -4.36 -16.90 17.27
N ASN A 20 -3.37 -17.21 18.13
CA ASN A 20 -1.97 -16.90 17.85
C ASN A 20 -1.39 -17.80 16.75
N THR A 21 -1.83 -19.06 16.64
CA THR A 21 -1.40 -19.97 15.55
C THR A 21 -2.05 -19.58 14.22
N ARG A 22 -3.31 -19.13 14.21
CA ARG A 22 -3.94 -18.57 13.01
C ARG A 22 -3.32 -17.25 12.57
N THR A 23 -2.96 -16.39 13.52
CA THR A 23 -2.25 -15.13 13.24
C THR A 23 -0.82 -15.41 12.76
N LEU A 24 -0.14 -16.41 13.31
CA LEU A 24 1.20 -16.82 12.88
C LEU A 24 1.19 -17.53 11.52
N SER A 25 0.16 -18.29 11.16
CA SER A 25 0.07 -18.89 9.82
C SER A 25 -0.29 -17.84 8.76
N PHE A 26 -1.07 -16.83 9.10
CA PHE A 26 -1.30 -15.66 8.24
C PHE A 26 -0.02 -14.81 8.09
N PHE A 27 0.86 -14.81 9.10
CA PHE A 27 2.15 -14.10 9.09
C PHE A 27 3.22 -14.81 8.24
N MET A 28 3.01 -16.05 7.82
CA MET A 28 3.94 -16.83 7.02
C MET A 28 3.39 -17.16 5.62
N ALA A 29 2.59 -16.29 5.03
CA ALA A 29 2.40 -16.33 3.59
C ALA A 29 3.79 -16.09 2.98
N GLN A 30 4.51 -17.18 2.72
CA GLN A 30 5.84 -17.12 2.12
C GLN A 30 5.72 -16.31 0.83
N LEU A 31 6.66 -15.39 0.63
CA LEU A 31 6.79 -14.67 -0.63
C LEU A 31 6.80 -15.71 -1.76
N PRO A 32 5.93 -15.58 -2.77
CA PRO A 32 5.91 -16.53 -3.88
C PRO A 32 7.22 -16.49 -4.65
N ASP A 33 7.53 -17.58 -5.37
CA ASP A 33 8.72 -17.62 -6.21
C ASP A 33 8.61 -16.59 -7.34
N ILE A 34 9.37 -15.51 -7.18
CA ILE A 34 9.37 -14.37 -8.09
C ILE A 34 9.76 -14.76 -9.52
N GLU A 35 10.72 -15.67 -9.68
CA GLU A 35 11.17 -16.10 -11.02
C GLU A 35 10.07 -16.87 -11.74
N SER A 36 9.41 -17.77 -11.06
CA SER A 36 8.28 -18.51 -11.60
C SER A 36 7.11 -17.60 -11.96
N LEU A 37 6.81 -16.58 -11.13
CA LEU A 37 5.79 -15.57 -11.44
C LEU A 37 6.12 -14.76 -12.71
N ILE A 38 7.39 -14.35 -12.86
CA ILE A 38 7.85 -13.62 -14.06
C ILE A 38 7.67 -14.46 -15.31
N ASN A 39 7.89 -15.79 -15.23
CA ASN A 39 7.74 -16.70 -16.35
C ASN A 39 6.27 -16.87 -16.77
N GLU A 40 5.31 -16.76 -15.86
CA GLU A 40 3.87 -16.74 -16.18
C GLU A 40 3.41 -15.39 -16.78
N CYS A 41 4.22 -14.31 -16.67
CA CYS A 41 3.84 -12.99 -17.18
C CYS A 41 3.89 -12.92 -18.70
N ARG A 42 2.87 -12.33 -19.31
CA ARG A 42 2.84 -11.98 -20.73
C ARG A 42 3.24 -10.51 -20.91
N TYR A 43 3.99 -10.24 -21.97
CA TYR A 43 4.43 -8.89 -22.33
C TYR A 43 3.85 -8.46 -23.67
N GLU A 44 3.23 -7.28 -23.71
CA GLU A 44 2.70 -6.67 -24.92
C GLU A 44 3.40 -5.33 -25.18
N ALA A 45 3.85 -5.11 -26.40
CA ALA A 45 4.43 -3.84 -26.82
C ALA A 45 3.38 -2.96 -27.50
N THR A 46 3.27 -1.71 -27.04
CA THR A 46 2.33 -0.73 -27.58
C THR A 46 3.04 0.59 -27.90
N ARG A 47 2.39 1.44 -28.67
CA ARG A 47 2.87 2.81 -28.90
C ARG A 47 2.75 3.62 -27.61
N SER A 48 3.74 4.47 -27.31
CA SER A 48 3.64 5.38 -26.18
C SER A 48 2.69 6.52 -26.51
N SER A 49 1.78 6.86 -25.59
CA SER A 49 0.96 8.06 -25.66
C SER A 49 1.76 9.25 -25.13
N GLY A 50 2.48 9.97 -25.96
CA GLY A 50 3.21 11.19 -25.60
C GLY A 50 2.92 12.31 -26.57
N SER A 51 3.09 13.56 -26.14
CA SER A 51 2.98 14.74 -26.97
C SER A 51 4.12 14.75 -28.02
N GLY A 52 3.82 14.17 -29.16
CA GLY A 52 4.39 14.47 -30.44
C GLY A 52 5.89 14.52 -30.67
N GLY A 53 6.38 13.59 -31.45
CA GLY A 53 7.57 13.62 -32.26
C GLY A 53 7.43 12.55 -33.34
N GLN A 54 8.10 12.70 -34.47
CA GLN A 54 7.95 11.74 -35.56
C GLN A 54 8.29 10.29 -35.21
N ASN A 55 9.13 10.07 -34.16
CA ASN A 55 9.50 8.75 -33.69
C ASN A 55 8.43 8.09 -32.76
N VAL A 56 7.66 8.88 -32.01
CA VAL A 56 6.64 8.35 -31.07
C VAL A 56 5.53 7.61 -31.82
N ASN A 57 5.19 8.03 -33.01
CA ASN A 57 4.15 7.43 -33.84
C ASN A 57 4.60 6.17 -34.60
N LYS A 58 5.92 5.94 -34.73
CA LYS A 58 6.48 4.86 -35.54
C LYS A 58 6.98 3.65 -34.71
N VAL A 59 7.29 3.83 -33.42
CA VAL A 59 7.96 2.80 -32.59
C VAL A 59 7.11 2.42 -31.41
N SER A 60 6.85 1.11 -31.21
CA SER A 60 6.13 0.55 -30.08
C SER A 60 7.10 0.27 -28.94
N THR A 61 7.50 1.31 -28.20
CA THR A 61 8.47 1.17 -27.09
C THR A 61 7.84 0.94 -25.74
N LYS A 62 6.56 1.29 -25.54
CA LYS A 62 5.84 1.05 -24.29
C LYS A 62 5.56 -0.44 -24.14
N VAL A 63 5.88 -0.99 -22.97
CA VAL A 63 5.63 -2.39 -22.63
C VAL A 63 4.58 -2.47 -21.52
N ILE A 64 3.62 -3.37 -21.72
CA ILE A 64 2.60 -3.74 -20.73
C ILE A 64 2.92 -5.15 -20.29
N LEU A 65 3.02 -5.37 -18.96
CA LEU A 65 3.08 -6.66 -18.35
C LEU A 65 1.66 -7.04 -17.93
N ILE A 66 1.27 -8.27 -18.27
CA ILE A 66 -0.04 -8.87 -18.00
C ILE A 66 0.19 -10.15 -17.23
N PHE A 67 -0.48 -10.32 -16.12
CA PHE A 67 -0.43 -11.51 -15.28
C PHE A 67 -1.85 -11.92 -14.86
N ASN A 68 -2.21 -13.19 -15.03
CA ASN A 68 -3.51 -13.70 -14.59
C ASN A 68 -3.38 -14.32 -13.20
N VAL A 69 -3.87 -13.64 -12.20
CA VAL A 69 -3.79 -14.05 -10.79
C VAL A 69 -4.59 -15.32 -10.53
N LEU A 70 -5.79 -15.44 -11.13
CA LEU A 70 -6.69 -16.56 -10.87
C LEU A 70 -6.20 -17.88 -11.52
N GLU A 71 -5.56 -17.79 -12.69
CA GLU A 71 -5.06 -18.94 -13.45
C GLU A 71 -3.60 -19.30 -13.09
N SER A 72 -2.96 -18.54 -12.20
CA SER A 72 -1.57 -18.83 -11.80
C SER A 72 -1.48 -20.16 -11.09
N ASN A 73 -0.49 -20.97 -11.50
CA ASN A 73 -0.12 -22.23 -10.86
C ASN A 73 0.96 -22.05 -9.79
N VAL A 74 1.60 -20.89 -9.75
CA VAL A 74 2.68 -20.55 -8.81
C VAL A 74 2.12 -20.02 -7.49
N LEU A 75 0.96 -19.34 -7.54
CA LEU A 75 0.30 -18.79 -6.36
C LEU A 75 -0.64 -19.83 -5.73
N ASP A 76 -0.53 -20.03 -4.43
CA ASP A 76 -1.54 -20.72 -3.65
C ASP A 76 -2.80 -19.84 -3.40
N ASP A 77 -3.85 -20.41 -2.83
CA ASP A 77 -5.13 -19.70 -2.67
C ASP A 77 -5.03 -18.55 -1.67
N GLU A 78 -4.17 -18.66 -0.63
CA GLU A 78 -3.93 -17.59 0.33
C GLU A 78 -3.15 -16.43 -0.33
N GLN A 79 -2.12 -16.76 -1.10
CA GLN A 79 -1.33 -15.80 -1.87
C GLN A 79 -2.18 -15.08 -2.93
N LYS A 80 -3.07 -15.81 -3.63
CA LYS A 80 -4.06 -15.18 -4.54
C LYS A 80 -4.96 -14.19 -3.80
N GLY A 81 -5.42 -14.54 -2.61
CA GLY A 81 -6.21 -13.66 -1.76
C GLY A 81 -5.49 -12.36 -1.42
N ILE A 82 -4.23 -12.45 -0.97
CA ILE A 82 -3.38 -11.30 -0.66
C ILE A 82 -3.15 -10.45 -1.92
N PHE A 83 -2.83 -11.09 -3.04
CA PHE A 83 -2.59 -10.41 -4.30
C PHE A 83 -3.83 -9.61 -4.77
N LEU A 84 -5.01 -10.21 -4.64
CA LEU A 84 -6.28 -9.57 -5.00
C LEU A 84 -6.66 -8.41 -4.06
N SER A 85 -6.37 -8.52 -2.77
CA SER A 85 -6.67 -7.45 -1.79
C SER A 85 -5.73 -6.27 -1.92
N GLU A 86 -4.42 -6.50 -1.94
CA GLU A 86 -3.40 -5.45 -1.91
C GLU A 86 -3.25 -4.74 -3.27
N LEU A 87 -3.39 -5.48 -4.37
CA LEU A 87 -3.21 -4.94 -5.72
C LEU A 87 -4.51 -4.71 -6.48
N HIS A 88 -5.67 -4.64 -5.78
CA HIS A 88 -7.00 -4.52 -6.37
C HIS A 88 -7.13 -3.37 -7.37
N THR A 89 -6.42 -2.24 -7.17
CA THR A 89 -6.44 -1.08 -8.08
C THR A 89 -5.83 -1.36 -9.47
N ARG A 90 -5.05 -2.43 -9.60
CA ARG A 90 -4.35 -2.84 -10.83
C ARG A 90 -4.87 -4.13 -11.43
N ILE A 91 -5.85 -4.74 -10.77
CA ILE A 91 -6.45 -6.00 -11.20
C ILE A 91 -7.84 -5.73 -11.75
N SER A 92 -8.11 -6.30 -12.94
CA SER A 92 -9.44 -6.23 -13.55
C SER A 92 -10.42 -7.16 -12.81
N LYS A 93 -11.74 -6.99 -13.09
CA LYS A 93 -12.79 -7.90 -12.58
C LYS A 93 -12.58 -9.37 -12.96
N HIS A 94 -11.76 -9.65 -13.97
CA HIS A 94 -11.42 -10.99 -14.43
C HIS A 94 -10.12 -11.54 -13.83
N GLY A 95 -9.59 -10.91 -12.76
CA GLY A 95 -8.36 -11.35 -12.11
C GLY A 95 -7.08 -11.04 -12.88
N ILE A 96 -7.14 -10.20 -13.92
CA ILE A 96 -5.98 -9.87 -14.75
C ILE A 96 -5.30 -8.62 -14.20
N PHE A 97 -4.07 -8.80 -13.71
CA PHE A 97 -3.18 -7.73 -13.30
C PHE A 97 -2.50 -7.10 -14.52
N ARG A 98 -2.41 -5.76 -14.55
CA ARG A 98 -1.76 -5.02 -15.63
C ARG A 98 -0.92 -3.87 -15.09
N ILE A 99 0.33 -3.78 -15.58
CA ILE A 99 1.23 -2.67 -15.31
C ILE A 99 2.01 -2.31 -16.58
N SER A 100 2.36 -1.05 -16.75
CA SER A 100 3.07 -0.61 -17.96
C SER A 100 4.28 0.28 -17.67
N SER A 101 5.24 0.26 -18.59
CA SER A 101 6.35 1.20 -18.66
C SER A 101 6.57 1.71 -20.06
N GLY A 102 6.74 3.00 -20.21
CA GLY A 102 7.04 3.68 -21.47
C GLY A 102 8.03 4.82 -21.25
N ARG A 103 8.80 4.78 -20.16
CA ARG A 103 9.74 5.84 -19.76
C ARG A 103 11.02 5.80 -20.58
N GLU A 104 11.47 4.60 -20.92
CA GLU A 104 12.74 4.38 -21.58
C GLU A 104 12.59 4.47 -23.11
N ARG A 105 13.69 4.76 -23.80
CA ARG A 105 13.71 4.88 -25.27
C ARG A 105 13.58 3.55 -25.99
N THR A 106 13.99 2.46 -25.37
CA THR A 106 13.99 1.12 -25.97
C THR A 106 12.93 0.22 -25.35
N GLN A 107 12.37 -0.68 -26.12
CA GLN A 107 11.42 -1.69 -25.66
C GLN A 107 12.05 -2.60 -24.60
N LEU A 108 13.31 -3.01 -24.80
CA LEU A 108 14.04 -3.88 -23.87
C LEU A 108 14.21 -3.23 -22.49
N ALA A 109 14.61 -1.94 -22.45
CA ALA A 109 14.72 -1.21 -21.19
C ALA A 109 13.35 -1.05 -20.49
N ASN A 110 12.29 -0.78 -21.24
CA ASN A 110 10.93 -0.73 -20.69
C ASN A 110 10.45 -2.08 -20.16
N ARG A 111 10.81 -3.19 -20.84
CA ARG A 111 10.51 -4.54 -20.35
C ARG A 111 11.19 -4.79 -19.00
N LYS A 112 12.47 -4.48 -18.87
CA LYS A 112 13.18 -4.59 -17.58
C LYS A 112 12.51 -3.72 -16.51
N THR A 113 12.26 -2.45 -16.79
CA THR A 113 11.62 -1.52 -15.85
C THR A 113 10.24 -1.98 -15.42
N VAL A 114 9.41 -2.56 -16.30
CA VAL A 114 8.08 -3.05 -15.92
C VAL A 114 8.17 -4.32 -15.07
N THR A 115 9.14 -5.19 -15.33
CA THR A 115 9.41 -6.38 -14.52
C THR A 115 9.90 -5.97 -13.12
N ASP A 116 10.84 -5.03 -13.00
CA ASP A 116 11.31 -4.52 -11.72
C ASP A 116 10.17 -3.89 -10.88
N LYS A 117 9.28 -3.14 -11.54
CA LYS A 117 8.06 -2.61 -10.91
C LYS A 117 7.13 -3.71 -10.41
N PHE A 118 6.93 -4.76 -11.21
CA PHE A 118 6.10 -5.89 -10.82
C PHE A 118 6.66 -6.58 -9.58
N VAL A 119 7.96 -6.91 -9.58
CA VAL A 119 8.66 -7.51 -8.43
C VAL A 119 8.50 -6.66 -7.17
N THR A 120 8.74 -5.35 -7.27
CA THR A 120 8.59 -4.42 -6.14
C THR A 120 7.15 -4.39 -5.60
N LEU A 121 6.15 -4.44 -6.48
CA LEU A 121 4.74 -4.46 -6.06
C LEU A 121 4.36 -5.77 -5.39
N VAL A 122 4.84 -6.91 -5.92
CA VAL A 122 4.62 -8.22 -5.29
C VAL A 122 5.27 -8.25 -3.91
N GLN A 123 6.53 -7.86 -3.79
CA GLN A 123 7.22 -7.80 -2.49
C GLN A 123 6.45 -6.96 -1.47
N LYS A 124 6.02 -5.76 -1.87
CA LYS A 124 5.22 -4.89 -1.00
C LYS A 124 3.86 -5.46 -0.61
N ALA A 125 3.20 -6.20 -1.51
CA ALA A 125 1.91 -6.82 -1.21
C ALA A 125 2.02 -7.92 -0.14
N PHE A 126 3.18 -8.56 -0.04
CA PHE A 126 3.49 -9.58 0.97
C PHE A 126 4.28 -9.05 2.17
N GLU A 127 4.71 -7.78 2.17
CA GLU A 127 5.25 -7.13 3.35
C GLU A 127 4.12 -6.90 4.36
N THR A 128 4.32 -7.35 5.58
CA THR A 128 3.40 -7.04 6.68
C THR A 128 3.61 -5.59 7.09
N GLU A 129 2.60 -4.75 6.94
CA GLU A 129 2.66 -3.40 7.47
C GLU A 129 2.67 -3.45 9.00
N GLU A 130 3.71 -2.87 9.62
CA GLU A 130 3.74 -2.67 11.07
C GLU A 130 2.60 -1.73 11.48
N GLU A 131 1.86 -2.11 12.52
CA GLU A 131 0.78 -1.28 13.05
C GLU A 131 1.31 0.10 13.43
N ARG A 132 0.75 1.13 12.80
CA ARG A 132 1.14 2.51 13.05
C ARG A 132 0.79 2.93 14.47
N ILE A 133 1.78 2.96 15.35
CA ILE A 133 1.62 3.43 16.72
C ILE A 133 1.34 4.93 16.71
N ALA A 134 0.18 5.33 17.27
CA ALA A 134 -0.20 6.74 17.36
C ALA A 134 0.79 7.51 18.27
N THR A 135 1.54 8.43 17.68
CA THR A 135 2.47 9.28 18.42
C THR A 135 1.76 10.47 19.05
N LYS A 136 2.02 10.73 20.34
CA LYS A 136 1.49 11.90 21.04
C LYS A 136 2.25 13.17 20.60
N PRO A 137 1.56 14.32 20.49
CA PRO A 137 2.24 15.59 20.15
C PRO A 137 3.33 15.93 21.15
N THR A 138 4.47 16.40 20.67
CA THR A 138 5.60 16.82 21.51
C THR A 138 5.24 18.02 22.38
N ARG A 139 5.97 18.21 23.50
CA ARG A 139 5.78 19.37 24.40
C ARG A 139 5.94 20.69 23.65
N SER A 140 6.92 20.78 22.78
CA SER A 140 7.15 21.98 21.95
C SER A 140 6.00 22.27 20.99
N SER A 141 5.41 21.25 20.36
CA SER A 141 4.24 21.38 19.51
C SER A 141 3.03 21.91 20.27
N LYS A 142 2.80 21.42 21.49
CA LYS A 142 1.73 21.92 22.38
C LYS A 142 1.94 23.38 22.76
N LEU A 143 3.17 23.77 23.13
CA LEU A 143 3.51 25.15 23.47
C LEU A 143 3.29 26.10 22.27
N ARG A 144 3.82 25.78 21.09
CA ARG A 144 3.60 26.59 19.87
C ARG A 144 2.11 26.76 19.56
N ARG A 145 1.30 25.72 19.74
CA ARG A 145 -0.16 25.82 19.55
C ARG A 145 -0.80 26.79 20.52
N VAL A 146 -0.38 26.80 21.79
CA VAL A 146 -0.89 27.74 22.81
C VAL A 146 -0.45 29.14 22.49
N GLU A 147 0.82 29.38 22.13
CA GLU A 147 1.35 30.70 21.74
C GLU A 147 0.61 31.26 20.52
N THR A 148 0.41 30.43 19.48
CA THR A 148 -0.35 30.84 18.30
C THR A 148 -1.79 31.25 18.66
N LYS A 149 -2.44 30.49 19.56
CA LYS A 149 -3.79 30.83 20.03
C LYS A 149 -3.83 32.12 20.81
N LYS A 150 -2.84 32.38 21.68
CA LYS A 150 -2.72 33.65 22.44
C LYS A 150 -2.55 34.81 21.48
N ALA A 151 -1.60 34.77 20.55
CA ALA A 151 -1.37 35.80 19.57
C ALA A 151 -2.60 36.11 18.70
N LEU A 152 -3.36 35.08 18.31
CA LEU A 152 -4.63 35.27 17.59
C LEU A 152 -5.71 35.90 18.47
N SER A 153 -5.78 35.54 19.75
CA SER A 153 -6.71 36.13 20.72
C SER A 153 -6.42 37.62 20.95
N GLU A 154 -5.16 37.97 21.15
CA GLU A 154 -4.71 39.36 21.32
C GLU A 154 -5.03 40.20 20.08
N LYS A 155 -4.78 39.67 18.87
CA LYS A 155 -5.17 40.34 17.62
C LYS A 155 -6.67 40.55 17.49
N LYS A 156 -7.49 39.60 17.94
CA LYS A 156 -8.95 39.77 17.93
C LYS A 156 -9.41 40.81 18.94
N SER A 157 -8.86 40.79 20.16
CA SER A 157 -9.16 41.75 21.21
C SER A 157 -8.81 43.19 20.79
N SER A 158 -7.61 43.40 20.21
CA SER A 158 -7.21 44.73 19.73
C SER A 158 -8.09 45.26 18.60
N ARG A 159 -8.63 44.37 17.75
CA ARG A 159 -9.58 44.78 16.70
C ARG A 159 -10.94 45.14 17.27
N SER A 160 -11.39 44.46 18.30
CA SER A 160 -12.65 44.77 19.00
C SER A 160 -12.58 46.12 19.70
N GLN A 161 -11.49 46.38 20.44
CA GLN A 161 -11.26 47.67 21.12
C GLN A 161 -11.20 48.82 20.12
N ARG A 162 -10.53 48.66 18.99
CA ARG A 162 -10.45 49.70 17.96
C ARG A 162 -11.81 50.06 17.35
N PHE A 163 -12.73 49.12 17.28
CA PHE A 163 -14.10 49.34 16.80
C PHE A 163 -14.96 50.08 17.82
N GLU A 164 -14.73 49.86 19.11
CA GLU A 164 -15.41 50.56 20.21
C GLU A 164 -14.94 51.98 20.29
N ASP A 165 -13.62 52.24 20.15
CA ASP A 165 -13.04 53.62 20.18
C ASP A 165 -13.41 54.48 18.96
N GLU A 166 -13.82 53.90 17.83
CA GLU A 166 -14.27 54.60 16.62
C GLU A 166 -15.79 54.96 16.65
N MET A 167 -16.53 54.42 17.60
CA MET A 167 -17.99 54.63 17.72
C MET A 167 -18.39 55.61 18.82
N ASP A 168 -17.46 56.09 19.67
CA ASP A 168 -17.61 57.16 20.65
C ASP A 168 -17.09 58.50 20.09
#